data_a87673cd8f0e283f5560b5a04cbaf214
#
_entry.id   a87673cd8f0e283f5560b5a04cbaf214
#
_cell.length_a   1.000
_cell.length_b   1.000
_cell.length_c   1.000
_cell.angle_alpha   90.00
_cell.angle_beta   90.00
_cell.angle_gamma   90.00
#
_symmetry.space_group_name_H-M   'P 1'
#
loop_
_entity.id
_entity.type
_entity.pdbx_description
1 polymer ?
#
loop_
_entity_poly.entity_id
_entity_poly.type
_entity_poly.pdbx_seq_one_letter_code
_entity_poly.pdbx_strand_id
1 'polypeptide(L)'
;ASLSDFASLAQGHWAEAMQLFYSQAFEKFIARQEKAVRMVYTGYRKALPSSANLEEFLVAVGLKDAVDFTVRERKEEFYRVSENRKETLVVAKNTWGYIEITVESDSPFVTVEKDLITTDYFLGSTMLLNYYIHKNRMHAGINRARITFSCKGTVRVIDIMATFDQEDEKKEFPWRRDKECLADLTD
;
A
#
# COMPACT_ATOMS: atom_id res chain seq x y z
N ALA A 1 23.91 20.37 19.50
CA ALA A 1 23.27 19.34 18.71
C ALA A 1 22.95 18.13 19.59
N SER A 2 21.77 17.58 19.42
CA SER A 2 21.29 16.42 20.17
C SER A 2 20.61 15.42 19.24
N LEU A 3 20.35 14.23 19.76
CA LEU A 3 19.55 13.25 19.02
C LEU A 3 18.14 13.74 18.72
N SER A 4 17.52 14.48 19.65
CA SER A 4 16.23 15.13 19.41
C SER A 4 16.28 16.11 18.25
N ASP A 5 17.36 16.88 18.14
CA ASP A 5 17.55 17.80 17.01
C ASP A 5 17.65 17.03 15.69
N PHE A 6 18.32 15.89 15.70
CA PHE A 6 18.42 15.03 14.53
C PHE A 6 17.03 14.49 14.14
N ALA A 7 16.24 14.03 15.11
CA ALA A 7 14.89 13.56 14.86
C ALA A 7 14.00 14.68 14.24
N SER A 8 14.12 15.90 14.75
CA SER A 8 13.39 17.06 14.21
C SER A 8 13.80 17.34 12.77
N LEU A 9 15.10 17.23 12.47
CA LEU A 9 15.59 17.37 11.11
C LEU A 9 15.00 16.28 10.19
N ALA A 10 15.01 15.04 10.65
CA ALA A 10 14.45 13.93 9.89
C ALA A 10 12.97 14.11 9.62
N GLN A 11 12.21 14.59 10.58
CA GLN A 11 10.78 14.82 10.42
C GLN A 11 10.49 15.91 9.38
N GLY A 12 11.24 17.00 9.37
CA GLY A 12 11.00 18.13 8.45
C GLY A 12 11.76 18.05 7.14
N HIS A 13 12.93 17.39 7.14
CA HIS A 13 13.87 17.38 6.01
C HIS A 13 14.54 16.02 5.89
N TRP A 14 13.79 15.02 5.47
CA TRP A 14 14.27 13.63 5.44
C TRP A 14 15.53 13.44 4.59
N ALA A 15 15.59 14.05 3.42
CA ALA A 15 16.74 13.93 2.52
C ALA A 15 18.02 14.49 3.17
N GLU A 16 17.92 15.61 3.87
CA GLU A 16 19.06 16.20 4.60
C GLU A 16 19.49 15.30 5.75
N ALA A 17 18.53 14.72 6.47
CA ALA A 17 18.83 13.78 7.55
C ALA A 17 19.53 12.54 7.02
N MET A 18 19.12 12.03 5.86
CA MET A 18 19.77 10.91 5.18
C MET A 18 21.25 11.22 4.87
N GLN A 19 21.50 12.37 4.30
CA GLN A 19 22.88 12.80 4.00
C GLN A 19 23.71 12.91 5.28
N LEU A 20 23.16 13.53 6.31
CA LEU A 20 23.83 13.68 7.60
C LEU A 20 24.10 12.32 8.24
N PHE A 21 23.13 11.42 8.24
CA PHE A 21 23.25 10.10 8.86
C PHE A 21 24.47 9.31 8.38
N TYR A 22 24.80 9.44 7.10
CA TYR A 22 25.92 8.73 6.47
C TYR A 22 27.20 9.57 6.39
N SER A 23 27.23 10.73 7.03
CA SER A 23 28.41 11.62 7.03
C SER A 23 29.40 11.27 8.14
N GLN A 24 30.64 11.67 7.96
CA GLN A 24 31.68 11.54 9.00
C GLN A 24 31.35 12.40 10.22
N ALA A 25 30.76 13.57 10.01
CA ALA A 25 30.40 14.46 11.11
C ALA A 25 29.40 13.79 12.04
N PHE A 26 28.43 13.07 11.49
CA PHE A 26 27.44 12.34 12.30
C PHE A 26 28.07 11.16 13.02
N GLU A 27 28.97 10.44 12.37
CA GLU A 27 29.72 9.36 12.97
C GLU A 27 30.49 9.83 14.22
N LYS A 28 31.14 10.99 14.14
CA LYS A 28 31.82 11.62 15.27
C LYS A 28 30.85 12.03 16.37
N PHE A 29 29.68 12.55 15.99
CA PHE A 29 28.64 12.91 16.95
C PHE A 29 28.14 11.67 17.70
N ILE A 30 27.87 10.57 16.99
CA ILE A 30 27.40 9.30 17.56
C ILE A 30 28.45 8.70 18.50
N ALA A 31 29.75 8.87 18.20
CA ALA A 31 30.82 8.36 19.04
C ALA A 31 30.76 8.91 20.47
N ARG A 32 30.11 10.04 20.68
CA ARG A 32 29.96 10.68 21.99
C ARG A 32 28.66 10.28 22.70
N GLN A 33 27.84 9.47 22.06
CA GLN A 33 26.55 9.03 22.62
C GLN A 33 26.70 7.79 23.50
N GLU A 34 25.64 7.39 24.15
CA GLU A 34 25.61 6.18 24.97
C GLU A 34 25.93 4.95 24.14
N LYS A 35 26.46 3.93 24.80
CA LYS A 35 26.89 2.68 24.16
C LYS A 35 25.79 2.06 23.30
N ALA A 36 24.55 2.04 23.82
CA ALA A 36 23.41 1.46 23.08
C ALA A 36 23.19 2.16 21.75
N VAL A 37 23.25 3.48 21.72
CA VAL A 37 23.10 4.28 20.49
C VAL A 37 24.24 3.98 19.52
N ARG A 38 25.48 3.95 20.02
CA ARG A 38 26.64 3.66 19.18
C ARG A 38 26.54 2.30 18.50
N MET A 39 26.12 1.29 19.26
CA MET A 39 25.98 -0.08 18.73
C MET A 39 24.91 -0.16 17.62
N VAL A 40 23.76 0.47 17.85
CA VAL A 40 22.67 0.51 16.87
C VAL A 40 23.15 1.21 15.59
N TYR A 41 23.77 2.38 15.72
CA TYR A 41 24.27 3.15 14.58
C TYR A 41 25.28 2.34 13.75
N THR A 42 26.23 1.67 14.42
CA THR A 42 27.26 0.88 13.74
C THR A 42 26.63 -0.20 12.86
N GLY A 43 25.57 -0.84 13.33
CA GLY A 43 24.87 -1.86 12.57
C GLY A 43 24.28 -1.31 11.27
N TYR A 44 23.59 -0.18 11.35
CA TYR A 44 22.98 0.43 10.15
C TYR A 44 23.98 1.13 9.25
N ARG A 45 25.06 1.68 9.82
CA ARG A 45 26.12 2.35 9.05
C ARG A 45 26.87 1.42 8.12
N LYS A 46 27.00 0.16 8.49
CA LYS A 46 27.68 -0.88 7.68
C LYS A 46 26.82 -1.38 6.52
N ALA A 47 25.49 -1.22 6.61
CA ALA A 47 24.58 -1.61 5.56
C ALA A 47 24.63 -0.60 4.41
N LEU A 48 24.08 -1.00 3.26
CA LEU A 48 23.93 -0.06 2.14
C LEU A 48 23.01 1.09 2.55
N PRO A 49 23.35 2.34 2.17
CA PRO A 49 22.51 3.48 2.49
C PRO A 49 21.08 3.31 2.01
N SER A 50 20.13 3.51 2.93
CA SER A 50 18.70 3.44 2.61
C SER A 50 17.87 4.25 3.59
N SER A 51 16.72 4.71 3.16
CA SER A 51 15.74 5.36 4.03
C SER A 51 15.19 4.40 5.10
N ALA A 52 15.09 3.12 4.78
CA ALA A 52 14.69 2.10 5.74
C ALA A 52 15.64 2.03 6.93
N ASN A 53 16.94 2.12 6.69
CA ASN A 53 17.96 2.09 7.76
C ASN A 53 17.83 3.31 8.67
N LEU A 54 17.61 4.49 8.11
CA LEU A 54 17.39 5.69 8.93
C LEU A 54 16.14 5.55 9.78
N GLU A 55 15.06 5.08 9.19
CA GLU A 55 13.80 4.84 9.91
C GLU A 55 14.02 3.89 11.06
N GLU A 56 14.64 2.75 10.81
CA GLU A 56 14.90 1.74 11.84
C GLU A 56 15.81 2.25 12.95
N PHE A 57 16.83 3.04 12.61
CA PHE A 57 17.69 3.67 13.60
C PHE A 57 16.89 4.58 14.53
N LEU A 58 16.06 5.47 13.97
CA LEU A 58 15.26 6.41 14.75
C LEU A 58 14.32 5.70 15.73
N VAL A 59 13.73 4.60 15.28
CA VAL A 59 12.87 3.77 16.13
C VAL A 59 13.66 3.06 17.21
N ALA A 60 14.79 2.44 16.82
CA ALA A 60 15.62 1.64 17.73
C ALA A 60 16.21 2.46 18.88
N VAL A 61 16.54 3.72 18.63
CA VAL A 61 17.08 4.61 19.69
C VAL A 61 15.99 5.43 20.39
N GLY A 62 14.71 5.14 20.12
CA GLY A 62 13.60 5.74 20.85
C GLY A 62 13.23 7.16 20.43
N LEU A 63 13.67 7.62 19.27
CA LEU A 63 13.40 8.98 18.79
C LEU A 63 12.04 9.13 18.11
N LYS A 64 11.41 8.03 17.75
CA LYS A 64 10.07 8.02 17.15
C LYS A 64 9.42 6.65 17.32
N ASP A 65 8.11 6.60 17.13
CA ASP A 65 7.38 5.34 17.05
C ASP A 65 7.57 4.73 15.66
N ALA A 66 7.46 3.42 15.58
CA ALA A 66 7.51 2.71 14.31
C ALA A 66 6.33 3.15 13.41
N VAL A 67 6.60 3.35 12.14
CA VAL A 67 5.53 3.64 11.18
C VAL A 67 4.76 2.36 10.89
N ASP A 68 3.46 2.43 11.04
CA ASP A 68 2.53 1.39 10.63
C ASP A 68 1.46 2.03 9.74
N PHE A 69 0.68 1.21 9.07
CA PHE A 69 -0.37 1.69 8.18
C PHE A 69 -1.68 0.97 8.44
N THR A 70 -2.75 1.60 8.04
CA THR A 70 -4.09 1.01 7.99
C THR A 70 -4.72 1.29 6.65
N VAL A 71 -5.64 0.43 6.25
CA VAL A 71 -6.52 0.68 5.10
C VAL A 71 -7.92 0.83 5.68
N ARG A 72 -8.59 1.93 5.36
CA ARG A 72 -9.89 2.26 5.94
C ARG A 72 -10.94 1.20 5.60
N GLU A 73 -10.96 0.76 4.36
CA GLU A 73 -11.89 -0.24 3.87
C GLU A 73 -11.40 -1.64 4.25
N ARG A 74 -12.32 -2.57 4.54
CA ARG A 74 -12.01 -3.98 4.81
C ARG A 74 -12.58 -4.89 3.74
N LYS A 75 -13.73 -4.51 3.20
CA LYS A 75 -14.38 -5.21 2.09
C LYS A 75 -15.16 -4.22 1.26
N GLU A 76 -15.25 -4.50 0.00
CA GLU A 76 -16.05 -3.74 -0.97
C GLU A 76 -16.87 -4.70 -1.79
N GLU A 77 -18.15 -4.40 -1.98
CA GLU A 77 -19.08 -5.25 -2.71
C GLU A 77 -19.72 -4.45 -3.84
N PHE A 78 -19.71 -5.04 -5.01
CA PHE A 78 -20.27 -4.42 -6.22
C PHE A 78 -21.24 -5.38 -6.88
N TYR A 79 -22.49 -4.97 -7.02
CA TYR A 79 -23.54 -5.80 -7.59
C TYR A 79 -23.89 -5.33 -8.98
N ARG A 80 -24.12 -6.28 -9.89
CA ARG A 80 -24.53 -6.02 -11.26
C ARG A 80 -23.58 -5.08 -11.99
N VAL A 81 -22.32 -5.40 -11.95
CA VAL A 81 -21.29 -4.62 -12.64
C VAL A 81 -21.56 -4.68 -14.13
N SER A 82 -21.83 -3.52 -14.75
CA SER A 82 -22.17 -3.40 -16.17
C SER A 82 -21.03 -2.86 -17.01
N GLU A 83 -20.03 -2.28 -16.38
CA GLU A 83 -18.87 -1.69 -17.05
C GLU A 83 -17.64 -1.75 -16.13
N ASN A 84 -16.47 -1.45 -16.66
CA ASN A 84 -15.27 -1.32 -15.87
C ASN A 84 -15.45 -0.22 -14.83
N ARG A 85 -14.90 -0.44 -13.64
CA ARG A 85 -15.00 0.49 -12.52
C ARG A 85 -13.63 0.91 -12.04
N LYS A 86 -13.56 2.17 -11.62
CA LYS A 86 -12.41 2.71 -10.90
C LYS A 86 -12.89 3.05 -9.49
N GLU A 87 -12.27 2.44 -8.51
CA GLU A 87 -12.61 2.63 -7.10
C GLU A 87 -11.37 3.07 -6.32
N THR A 88 -11.56 3.54 -5.10
CA THR A 88 -10.48 4.12 -4.31
C THR A 88 -10.46 3.55 -2.90
N LEU A 89 -9.26 3.23 -2.42
CA LEU A 89 -9.00 2.86 -1.04
C LEU A 89 -8.23 3.99 -0.34
N VAL A 90 -8.48 4.18 0.95
CA VAL A 90 -7.75 5.16 1.76
C VAL A 90 -6.74 4.43 2.62
N VAL A 91 -5.47 4.74 2.40
CA VAL A 91 -4.35 4.22 3.19
C VAL A 91 -3.87 5.32 4.12
N ALA A 92 -3.72 4.99 5.40
CA ALA A 92 -3.27 5.94 6.41
C ALA A 92 -2.06 5.40 7.14
N LYS A 93 -1.14 6.27 7.53
CA LYS A 93 -0.03 5.94 8.42
C LYS A 93 -0.20 6.61 9.77
N ASN A 94 0.31 5.98 10.81
CA ASN A 94 0.13 6.44 12.19
C ASN A 94 1.02 7.60 12.57
N THR A 95 2.19 7.75 11.94
CA THR A 95 3.18 8.76 12.28
C THR A 95 4.03 9.12 11.07
N TRP A 96 4.87 10.14 11.23
CA TRP A 96 5.85 10.52 10.21
C TRP A 96 6.93 9.46 10.05
N GLY A 97 7.62 9.50 8.94
CA GLY A 97 8.75 8.64 8.67
C GLY A 97 8.60 7.86 7.38
N TYR A 98 9.61 7.03 7.11
CA TYR A 98 9.69 6.27 5.89
C TYR A 98 8.81 5.02 5.95
N ILE A 99 8.02 4.81 4.93
CA ILE A 99 7.21 3.60 4.78
C ILE A 99 7.25 3.13 3.34
N GLU A 100 7.22 1.81 3.17
CA GLU A 100 7.19 1.15 1.87
C GLU A 100 6.23 -0.02 1.97
N ILE A 101 5.14 0.03 1.19
CA ILE A 101 4.07 -0.96 1.26
C ILE A 101 3.93 -1.63 -0.11
N THR A 102 4.02 -2.96 -0.15
CA THR A 102 3.72 -3.71 -1.37
C THR A 102 2.23 -4.01 -1.45
N VAL A 103 1.68 -3.96 -2.66
CA VAL A 103 0.25 -4.16 -2.90
C VAL A 103 0.07 -5.18 -4.01
N GLU A 104 -0.74 -6.21 -3.76
CA GLU A 104 -1.02 -7.26 -4.73
C GLU A 104 -2.50 -7.59 -4.77
N SER A 105 -3.01 -7.87 -5.97
CA SER A 105 -4.32 -8.47 -6.16
C SER A 105 -4.15 -9.95 -6.54
N ASP A 106 -4.96 -10.82 -5.97
CA ASP A 106 -4.92 -12.26 -6.23
C ASP A 106 -5.82 -12.70 -7.39
N SER A 107 -6.49 -11.76 -8.05
CA SER A 107 -7.42 -12.11 -9.14
C SER A 107 -7.29 -11.14 -10.31
N PRO A 108 -7.35 -11.65 -11.56
CA PRO A 108 -7.20 -10.81 -12.76
C PRO A 108 -8.28 -9.76 -12.94
N PHE A 109 -9.47 -9.96 -12.37
CA PHE A 109 -10.54 -8.98 -12.56
C PHE A 109 -10.37 -7.73 -11.72
N VAL A 110 -9.48 -7.75 -10.74
CA VAL A 110 -9.10 -6.58 -9.92
C VAL A 110 -7.63 -6.28 -10.13
N THR A 111 -7.31 -5.07 -10.54
CA THR A 111 -5.92 -4.58 -10.63
C THR A 111 -5.75 -3.34 -9.80
N VAL A 112 -4.55 -3.14 -9.28
CA VAL A 112 -4.22 -1.96 -8.47
C VAL A 112 -3.40 -0.97 -9.30
N GLU A 113 -3.59 0.32 -9.03
CA GLU A 113 -2.87 1.39 -9.70
C GLU A 113 -1.37 1.32 -9.45
N LYS A 114 -0.97 0.96 -8.23
CA LYS A 114 0.41 0.87 -7.80
C LYS A 114 0.63 -0.44 -7.05
N ASP A 115 1.70 -1.13 -7.36
CA ASP A 115 2.13 -2.33 -6.63
C ASP A 115 3.09 -2.01 -5.48
N LEU A 116 3.57 -0.77 -5.42
CA LEU A 116 4.45 -0.27 -4.37
C LEU A 116 4.00 1.14 -3.97
N ILE A 117 3.71 1.31 -2.69
CA ILE A 117 3.39 2.60 -2.10
C ILE A 117 4.60 3.06 -1.28
N THR A 118 5.09 4.27 -1.57
CA THR A 118 6.19 4.88 -0.81
C THR A 118 5.69 6.12 -0.08
N THR A 119 6.51 6.64 0.81
CA THR A 119 6.20 7.84 1.60
C THR A 119 5.77 9.01 0.75
N ASP A 120 6.33 9.15 -0.45
CA ASP A 120 6.08 10.28 -1.35
C ASP A 120 4.62 10.38 -1.82
N TYR A 121 3.88 9.29 -1.79
CA TYR A 121 2.48 9.28 -2.22
C TYR A 121 1.53 9.79 -1.14
N PHE A 122 2.00 9.94 0.09
CA PHE A 122 1.15 10.41 1.19
C PHE A 122 1.07 11.94 1.20
N LEU A 123 -0.15 12.44 1.33
CA LEU A 123 -0.39 13.85 1.59
C LEU A 123 -0.78 13.96 3.08
N GLY A 124 0.17 14.42 3.89
CA GLY A 124 0.02 14.29 5.34
C GLY A 124 0.07 12.83 5.77
N SER A 125 -0.94 12.36 6.48
CA SER A 125 -0.99 10.99 7.00
C SER A 125 -1.75 10.00 6.12
N THR A 126 -2.33 10.46 5.00
CA THR A 126 -3.17 9.60 4.14
C THR A 126 -2.78 9.67 2.68
N MET A 127 -3.13 8.62 1.94
CA MET A 127 -3.08 8.61 0.50
C MET A 127 -4.28 7.83 -0.06
N LEU A 128 -4.62 8.10 -1.31
CA LEU A 128 -5.68 7.40 -2.04
C LEU A 128 -5.04 6.44 -3.02
N LEU A 129 -5.42 5.17 -2.95
CA LEU A 129 -4.99 4.16 -3.91
C LEU A 129 -6.18 3.76 -4.77
N ASN A 130 -6.04 3.92 -6.07
CA ASN A 130 -7.06 3.48 -7.01
C ASN A 130 -6.89 2.00 -7.34
N TYR A 131 -8.01 1.31 -7.51
CA TYR A 131 -8.03 -0.02 -8.08
C TYR A 131 -9.13 -0.10 -9.14
N TYR A 132 -9.04 -1.09 -10.00
CA TYR A 132 -9.92 -1.21 -11.14
C TYR A 132 -10.59 -2.57 -11.16
N ILE A 133 -11.89 -2.58 -11.47
CA ILE A 133 -12.65 -3.79 -11.71
C ILE A 133 -12.85 -3.92 -13.21
N HIS A 134 -12.36 -5.02 -13.77
CA HIS A 134 -12.43 -5.29 -15.20
C HIS A 134 -13.57 -6.25 -15.48
N LYS A 135 -14.67 -5.73 -16.01
CA LYS A 135 -15.86 -6.53 -16.28
C LYS A 135 -15.58 -7.71 -17.20
N ASN A 136 -14.76 -7.51 -18.23
CA ASN A 136 -14.45 -8.55 -19.22
C ASN A 136 -13.59 -9.70 -18.66
N ARG A 137 -13.10 -9.58 -17.45
CA ARG A 137 -12.32 -10.63 -16.75
C ARG A 137 -13.16 -11.34 -15.68
N MET A 138 -14.41 -10.94 -15.53
CA MET A 138 -15.34 -11.55 -14.58
C MET A 138 -16.10 -12.70 -15.25
N HIS A 139 -16.55 -13.66 -14.43
CA HIS A 139 -17.49 -14.68 -14.85
C HIS A 139 -18.89 -14.37 -14.28
N ALA A 140 -19.90 -14.98 -14.84
CA ALA A 140 -21.26 -14.84 -14.31
C ALA A 140 -21.32 -15.34 -12.87
N GLY A 141 -22.09 -14.63 -12.03
CA GLY A 141 -22.20 -14.93 -10.62
C GLY A 141 -21.21 -14.15 -9.77
N ILE A 142 -20.72 -14.78 -8.70
CA ILE A 142 -19.88 -14.12 -7.70
C ILE A 142 -18.41 -14.24 -8.08
N ASN A 143 -17.73 -13.10 -8.13
CA ASN A 143 -16.28 -13.01 -8.33
C ASN A 143 -15.66 -12.44 -7.06
N ARG A 144 -14.60 -13.06 -6.59
CA ARG A 144 -13.90 -12.64 -5.37
C ARG A 144 -12.44 -12.36 -5.65
N ALA A 145 -11.91 -11.32 -5.01
CA ALA A 145 -10.51 -10.96 -5.05
C ALA A 145 -10.07 -10.45 -3.68
N ARG A 146 -8.79 -10.55 -3.42
CA ARG A 146 -8.15 -9.95 -2.26
C ARG A 146 -7.04 -9.03 -2.73
N ILE A 147 -7.05 -7.82 -2.18
CA ILE A 147 -5.93 -6.89 -2.32
C ILE A 147 -5.14 -6.97 -1.02
N THR A 148 -3.90 -7.40 -1.10
CA THR A 148 -3.02 -7.58 0.05
C THR A 148 -1.98 -6.49 0.11
N PHE A 149 -1.91 -5.81 1.26
CA PHE A 149 -0.93 -4.77 1.57
C PHE A 149 0.07 -5.33 2.57
N SER A 150 1.35 -5.24 2.28
CA SER A 150 2.40 -5.77 3.15
C SER A 150 3.49 -4.74 3.41
N CYS A 151 3.86 -4.60 4.69
CA CYS A 151 4.95 -3.74 5.11
C CYS A 151 5.61 -4.35 6.36
N LYS A 152 6.87 -4.77 6.25
CA LYS A 152 7.67 -5.27 7.39
C LYS A 152 6.93 -6.31 8.26
N GLY A 153 6.29 -7.29 7.66
CA GLY A 153 5.57 -8.30 8.40
C GLY A 153 4.13 -7.94 8.79
N THR A 154 3.71 -6.69 8.65
CA THR A 154 2.32 -6.29 8.80
C THR A 154 1.60 -6.55 7.49
N VAL A 155 0.50 -7.29 7.55
CA VAL A 155 -0.31 -7.61 6.38
C VAL A 155 -1.73 -7.13 6.60
N ARG A 156 -2.27 -6.38 5.64
CA ARG A 156 -3.67 -5.93 5.63
C ARG A 156 -4.32 -6.44 4.36
N VAL A 157 -5.52 -6.99 4.48
CA VAL A 157 -6.23 -7.59 3.35
C VAL A 157 -7.57 -6.92 3.17
N ILE A 158 -7.89 -6.59 1.92
CA ILE A 158 -9.17 -6.02 1.53
C ILE A 158 -9.88 -7.03 0.64
N ASP A 159 -11.07 -7.45 1.06
CA ASP A 159 -11.88 -8.39 0.29
C ASP A 159 -12.75 -7.63 -0.71
N ILE A 160 -12.66 -8.01 -1.97
CA ILE A 160 -13.47 -7.45 -3.05
C ILE A 160 -14.41 -8.54 -3.56
N MET A 161 -15.67 -8.21 -3.66
CA MET A 161 -16.68 -9.10 -4.26
C MET A 161 -17.42 -8.32 -5.34
N ALA A 162 -17.57 -8.93 -6.49
CA ALA A 162 -18.30 -8.33 -7.58
C ALA A 162 -19.15 -9.35 -8.31
N THR A 163 -20.34 -8.96 -8.68
CA THR A 163 -21.24 -9.79 -9.48
C THR A 163 -21.51 -9.12 -10.80
N PHE A 164 -21.64 -9.92 -11.84
CA PHE A 164 -22.23 -9.40 -13.03
C PHE A 164 -23.40 -10.30 -13.46
N ASP A 165 -24.43 -9.66 -14.02
CA ASP A 165 -25.69 -10.31 -14.29
C ASP A 165 -25.68 -10.93 -15.69
N GLN A 166 -26.17 -12.16 -15.81
CA GLN A 166 -26.30 -12.84 -17.07
C GLN A 166 -27.23 -12.10 -18.06
N GLU A 167 -28.19 -11.31 -17.55
CA GLU A 167 -29.03 -10.45 -18.37
C GLU A 167 -28.25 -9.31 -19.04
N ASP A 168 -27.23 -8.76 -18.39
CA ASP A 168 -26.37 -7.73 -18.97
C ASP A 168 -25.56 -8.31 -20.13
N GLU A 169 -25.08 -9.52 -19.98
CA GLU A 169 -24.37 -10.26 -21.04
C GLU A 169 -25.29 -10.50 -22.24
N LYS A 170 -26.53 -10.90 -22.00
CA LYS A 170 -27.53 -11.10 -23.04
C LYS A 170 -27.84 -9.81 -23.79
N LYS A 171 -27.88 -8.69 -23.10
CA LYS A 171 -28.10 -7.36 -23.70
C LYS A 171 -26.96 -6.95 -24.62
N GLU A 172 -25.73 -7.30 -24.27
CA GLU A 172 -24.55 -7.02 -25.07
C GLU A 172 -24.56 -7.82 -26.40
N PHE A 173 -25.20 -9.00 -26.40
CA PHE A 173 -25.27 -9.89 -27.55
C PHE A 173 -26.70 -10.24 -27.88
N PRO A 174 -27.45 -9.33 -28.55
CA PRO A 174 -28.87 -9.54 -28.85
C PRO A 174 -29.18 -10.82 -29.64
N TRP A 175 -28.31 -11.22 -30.56
CA TRP A 175 -28.46 -12.46 -31.34
C TRP A 175 -28.44 -13.71 -30.45
N ARG A 176 -27.64 -13.69 -29.39
CA ARG A 176 -27.55 -14.78 -28.43
C ARG A 176 -28.83 -14.90 -27.60
N ARG A 177 -29.38 -13.75 -27.25
CA ARG A 177 -30.66 -13.64 -26.52
C ARG A 177 -31.80 -14.23 -27.36
N ASP A 178 -31.84 -13.92 -28.63
CA ASP A 178 -32.87 -14.42 -29.54
C ASP A 178 -32.79 -15.95 -29.67
N LYS A 179 -31.60 -16.53 -29.74
CA LYS A 179 -31.39 -17.98 -29.74
C LYS A 179 -31.93 -18.64 -28.50
N GLU A 180 -31.67 -18.05 -27.33
CA GLU A 180 -32.15 -18.57 -26.06
C GLU A 180 -33.67 -18.51 -25.98
N CYS A 181 -34.28 -17.46 -26.46
CA CYS A 181 -35.74 -17.34 -26.55
C CYS A 181 -36.34 -18.43 -27.43
N LEU A 182 -35.72 -18.72 -28.57
CA LEU A 182 -36.15 -19.80 -29.45
C LEU A 182 -36.05 -21.16 -28.80
N ALA A 183 -34.97 -21.41 -28.04
CA ALA A 183 -34.80 -22.65 -27.30
C ALA A 183 -35.88 -22.83 -26.23
N ASP A 184 -36.23 -21.77 -25.53
CA ASP A 184 -37.33 -21.78 -24.54
C ASP A 184 -38.66 -22.10 -25.15
N LEU A 185 -38.91 -21.64 -26.36
CA LEU A 185 -40.17 -21.88 -27.10
C LEU A 185 -40.27 -23.32 -27.58
N THR A 186 -39.16 -24.00 -27.80
CA THR A 186 -39.15 -25.38 -28.27
C THR A 186 -39.17 -26.40 -27.13
N ASP A 187 -38.93 -25.97 -25.94
CA ASP A 187 -39.02 -26.79 -24.75
C ASP A 187 -40.48 -26.88 -24.27
#